data_fee9bf03dff3651f5cabdf2e1e82b70d
#
_entry.id   fee9bf03dff3651f5cabdf2e1e82b70d
#
_cell.length_a   1.000
_cell.length_b   1.000
_cell.length_c   1.000
_cell.angle_alpha   90.00
_cell.angle_beta   90.00
_cell.angle_gamma   90.00
#
_symmetry.space_group_name_H-M   'P 1'
#
loop_
_entity.id
_entity.type
_entity.pdbx_description
1 polymer ?
#
loop_
_entity_poly.entity_id
_entity_poly.type
_entity_poly.pdbx_seq_one_letter_code
_entity_poly.pdbx_strand_id
1 'polypeptide(L)'
;MRKWFTPRRLAIGAVWLLVLMQFVPTWLWNTNPPAQSKPHWDSPQTHALAQRACFDCHSNQTLWPWYSYIAPGSWLITRDVSSGRRHLNFDDWQTALSRQDRFPLDQQIQRQISRGEMPPRYFTVLHPNAVLSADEQQQLIDGLAKTIQAK
;
A
#
# COMPACT_ATOMS: atom_id res chain seq x y z
N MET A 1 -28.95 37.63 -8.28
CA MET A 1 -27.61 37.23 -7.77
C MET A 1 -27.17 35.83 -8.22
N ARG A 2 -27.25 35.46 -9.51
CA ARG A 2 -27.04 34.05 -9.93
C ARG A 2 -26.16 33.87 -11.17
N LYS A 3 -25.35 34.87 -11.56
CA LYS A 3 -24.52 34.84 -12.79
C LYS A 3 -23.04 34.49 -12.60
N TRP A 4 -22.60 34.14 -11.37
CA TRP A 4 -21.17 33.90 -11.08
C TRP A 4 -20.70 32.46 -11.34
N PHE A 5 -21.61 31.48 -11.39
CA PHE A 5 -21.32 30.08 -11.60
C PHE A 5 -21.71 29.62 -13.01
N THR A 6 -21.02 30.13 -14.03
CA THR A 6 -21.14 29.57 -15.36
C THR A 6 -20.30 28.28 -15.46
N PRO A 7 -20.74 27.24 -16.20
CA PRO A 7 -19.99 25.99 -16.33
C PRO A 7 -18.54 26.21 -16.80
N ARG A 8 -18.32 27.23 -17.64
CA ARG A 8 -16.98 27.62 -18.12
C ARG A 8 -16.10 28.13 -16.96
N ARG A 9 -16.62 28.95 -16.05
CA ARG A 9 -15.85 29.45 -14.89
C ARG A 9 -15.54 28.34 -13.90
N LEU A 10 -16.49 27.43 -13.69
CA LEU A 10 -16.27 26.25 -12.85
C LEU A 10 -15.17 25.34 -13.44
N ALA A 11 -15.21 25.09 -14.75
CA ALA A 11 -14.18 24.31 -15.43
C ALA A 11 -12.79 24.96 -15.31
N ILE A 12 -12.69 26.28 -15.54
CA ILE A 12 -11.44 27.03 -15.37
C ILE A 12 -10.96 26.94 -13.93
N GLY A 13 -11.84 27.12 -12.95
CA GLY A 13 -11.50 26.99 -11.53
C GLY A 13 -11.00 25.59 -11.16
N ALA A 14 -11.62 24.54 -11.70
CA ALA A 14 -11.17 23.18 -11.51
C ALA A 14 -9.77 22.91 -12.09
N VAL A 15 -9.50 23.44 -13.29
CA VAL A 15 -8.16 23.35 -13.91
C VAL A 15 -7.12 24.05 -13.04
N TRP A 16 -7.41 25.29 -12.60
CA TRP A 16 -6.50 26.01 -11.71
C TRP A 16 -6.27 25.28 -10.39
N LEU A 17 -7.30 24.68 -9.81
CA LEU A 17 -7.18 23.86 -8.60
C LEU A 17 -6.24 22.67 -8.83
N LEU A 18 -6.41 21.94 -9.94
CA LEU A 18 -5.53 20.83 -10.30
C LEU A 18 -4.07 21.29 -10.48
N VAL A 19 -3.87 22.44 -11.12
CA VAL A 19 -2.52 23.02 -11.26
C VAL A 19 -1.93 23.37 -9.91
N LEU A 20 -2.70 24.03 -9.04
CA LEU A 20 -2.24 24.40 -7.69
C LEU A 20 -1.92 23.19 -6.83
N MET A 21 -2.66 22.10 -6.97
CA MET A 21 -2.36 20.84 -6.27
C MET A 21 -0.96 20.27 -6.61
N GLN A 22 -0.41 20.54 -7.80
CA GLN A 22 0.92 20.08 -8.20
C GLN A 22 2.06 20.77 -7.42
N PHE A 23 1.80 21.92 -6.80
CA PHE A 23 2.80 22.60 -5.96
C PHE A 23 3.00 21.95 -4.58
N VAL A 24 2.23 20.92 -4.23
CA VAL A 24 2.49 20.07 -3.05
C VAL A 24 3.25 18.82 -3.50
N PRO A 25 4.58 18.83 -3.46
CA PRO A 25 5.41 17.80 -4.12
C PRO A 25 5.54 16.55 -3.24
N THR A 26 4.45 15.85 -2.97
CA THR A 26 4.46 14.61 -2.14
C THR A 26 5.31 13.49 -2.74
N TRP A 27 5.53 13.52 -4.07
CA TRP A 27 6.40 12.59 -4.77
C TRP A 27 7.88 12.65 -4.32
N LEU A 28 8.30 13.72 -3.63
CA LEU A 28 9.63 13.79 -3.01
C LEU A 28 9.82 12.72 -1.92
N TRP A 29 8.74 12.19 -1.37
CA TRP A 29 8.77 11.09 -0.39
C TRP A 29 8.63 9.72 -1.00
N ASN A 30 8.50 9.63 -2.33
CA ASN A 30 8.49 8.37 -3.08
C ASN A 30 9.90 7.77 -3.12
N THR A 31 10.31 7.17 -2.00
CA THR A 31 11.65 6.60 -1.83
C THR A 31 11.59 5.12 -1.51
N ASN A 32 12.65 4.42 -1.87
CA ASN A 32 12.87 3.02 -1.53
C ASN A 32 14.15 2.92 -0.69
N PRO A 33 14.08 3.06 0.63
CA PRO A 33 15.25 2.93 1.49
C PRO A 33 15.81 1.51 1.45
N PRO A 34 17.10 1.31 1.79
CA PRO A 34 17.67 -0.03 1.83
C PRO A 34 16.94 -0.93 2.85
N ALA A 35 16.91 -2.22 2.56
CA ALA A 35 16.36 -3.20 3.49
C ALA A 35 17.26 -3.30 4.74
N GLN A 36 16.62 -3.37 5.92
CA GLN A 36 17.28 -3.53 7.22
C GLN A 36 17.24 -4.98 7.69
N SER A 37 16.09 -5.63 7.53
CA SER A 37 15.88 -7.03 7.87
C SER A 37 14.76 -7.60 7.02
N LYS A 38 14.88 -8.89 6.68
CA LYS A 38 13.88 -9.59 5.85
C LYS A 38 13.33 -10.80 6.59
N PRO A 39 12.10 -11.22 6.31
CA PRO A 39 11.56 -12.45 6.86
C PRO A 39 12.26 -13.68 6.28
N HIS A 40 12.39 -14.72 7.09
CA HIS A 40 12.64 -16.06 6.61
C HIS A 40 11.31 -16.68 6.19
N TRP A 41 11.02 -16.60 4.88
CA TRP A 41 9.75 -17.06 4.33
C TRP A 41 9.56 -18.55 4.56
N ASP A 42 8.35 -18.97 4.97
CA ASP A 42 8.00 -20.38 5.11
C ASP A 42 8.09 -21.14 3.78
N SER A 43 7.80 -20.45 2.68
CA SER A 43 7.83 -21.02 1.34
C SER A 43 8.06 -19.95 0.27
N PRO A 44 8.62 -20.35 -0.91
CA PRO A 44 8.67 -19.46 -2.07
C PRO A 44 7.29 -19.00 -2.54
N GLN A 45 6.25 -19.81 -2.35
CA GLN A 45 4.88 -19.49 -2.70
C GLN A 45 4.35 -18.33 -1.88
N THR A 46 4.53 -18.35 -0.55
CA THR A 46 4.13 -17.25 0.34
C THR A 46 4.84 -15.96 -0.05
N HIS A 47 6.14 -16.03 -0.32
CA HIS A 47 6.91 -14.87 -0.79
C HIS A 47 6.33 -14.30 -2.09
N ALA A 48 6.05 -15.14 -3.08
CA ALA A 48 5.51 -14.71 -4.38
C ALA A 48 4.12 -14.05 -4.23
N LEU A 49 3.25 -14.60 -3.39
CA LEU A 49 1.94 -14.02 -3.10
C LEU A 49 2.07 -12.65 -2.39
N ALA A 50 2.94 -12.57 -1.38
CA ALA A 50 3.21 -11.31 -0.68
C ALA A 50 3.83 -10.26 -1.61
N GLN A 51 4.77 -10.66 -2.47
CA GLN A 51 5.40 -9.77 -3.44
C GLN A 51 4.37 -9.19 -4.42
N ARG A 52 3.46 -10.02 -4.90
CA ARG A 52 2.43 -9.63 -5.86
C ARG A 52 1.37 -8.70 -5.27
N ALA A 53 0.95 -8.94 -4.02
CA ALA A 53 -0.23 -8.29 -3.44
C ALA A 53 0.08 -7.25 -2.34
N CYS A 54 1.28 -7.28 -1.74
CA CYS A 54 1.57 -6.51 -0.54
C CYS A 54 2.80 -5.59 -0.69
N PHE A 55 3.83 -5.99 -1.45
CA PHE A 55 5.14 -5.34 -1.44
C PHE A 55 5.10 -3.87 -1.85
N ASP A 56 4.21 -3.47 -2.77
CA ASP A 56 4.14 -2.07 -3.20
C ASP A 56 3.87 -1.11 -2.03
N CYS A 57 3.10 -1.54 -1.03
CA CYS A 57 2.84 -0.72 0.16
C CYS A 57 3.59 -1.18 1.41
N HIS A 58 4.00 -2.45 1.48
CA HIS A 58 4.55 -3.07 2.69
C HIS A 58 6.02 -3.51 2.54
N SER A 59 6.77 -2.91 1.63
CA SER A 59 8.21 -3.13 1.50
C SER A 59 8.94 -1.84 1.10
N ASN A 60 10.27 -1.89 1.09
CA ASN A 60 11.10 -0.82 0.53
C ASN A 60 11.36 -1.02 -0.98
N GLN A 61 10.54 -1.82 -1.66
CA GLN A 61 10.65 -2.20 -3.07
C GLN A 61 9.44 -1.74 -3.89
N THR A 62 8.80 -0.64 -3.49
CA THR A 62 7.63 -0.07 -4.16
C THR A 62 7.93 0.21 -5.64
N LEU A 63 7.10 -0.31 -6.53
CA LEU A 63 7.09 0.08 -7.94
C LEU A 63 6.21 1.32 -8.10
N TRP A 64 6.82 2.50 -7.99
CA TRP A 64 6.11 3.77 -8.01
C TRP A 64 5.41 3.98 -9.37
N PRO A 65 4.07 3.93 -9.45
CA PRO A 65 3.35 4.10 -10.72
C PRO A 65 3.34 5.59 -11.12
N TRP A 66 3.08 5.88 -12.40
CA TRP A 66 3.10 7.26 -12.92
C TRP A 66 2.16 8.21 -12.17
N TYR A 67 1.02 7.73 -11.70
CA TYR A 67 0.06 8.54 -10.95
C TYR A 67 0.51 8.85 -9.51
N SER A 68 1.58 8.22 -9.02
CA SER A 68 2.22 8.59 -7.75
C SER A 68 3.05 9.88 -7.84
N TYR A 69 3.14 10.46 -9.02
CA TYR A 69 3.82 11.74 -9.28
C TYR A 69 2.85 12.88 -9.60
N ILE A 70 1.56 12.62 -9.70
CA ILE A 70 0.54 13.59 -10.10
C ILE A 70 -0.53 13.69 -9.00
N ALA A 71 -0.73 14.90 -8.45
CA ALA A 71 -1.78 15.15 -7.47
C ALA A 71 -3.18 15.11 -8.12
N PRO A 72 -4.21 14.59 -7.43
CA PRO A 72 -4.20 14.13 -6.03
C PRO A 72 -3.75 12.68 -5.84
N GLY A 73 -3.51 11.92 -6.91
CA GLY A 73 -3.10 10.51 -6.85
C GLY A 73 -1.81 10.32 -6.03
N SER A 74 -0.83 11.21 -6.22
CA SER A 74 0.43 11.18 -5.47
C SER A 74 0.22 11.24 -3.95
N TRP A 75 -0.72 12.03 -3.48
CA TRP A 75 -1.01 12.15 -2.05
C TRP A 75 -1.55 10.86 -1.45
N LEU A 76 -2.45 10.21 -2.19
CA LEU A 76 -3.02 8.93 -1.77
C LEU A 76 -1.93 7.84 -1.69
N ILE A 77 -1.17 7.67 -2.77
CA ILE A 77 -0.15 6.61 -2.85
C ILE A 77 0.97 6.82 -1.83
N THR A 78 1.49 8.05 -1.71
CA THR A 78 2.52 8.35 -0.71
C THR A 78 2.03 8.07 0.71
N ARG A 79 0.79 8.45 1.03
CA ARG A 79 0.15 8.15 2.31
C ARG A 79 0.04 6.64 2.54
N ASP A 80 -0.43 5.90 1.55
CA ASP A 80 -0.69 4.45 1.68
C ASP A 80 0.62 3.67 1.84
N VAL A 81 1.64 3.97 1.05
CA VAL A 81 2.97 3.36 1.21
C VAL A 81 3.58 3.71 2.56
N SER A 82 3.53 4.98 2.97
CA SER A 82 4.04 5.40 4.27
C SER A 82 3.30 4.73 5.43
N SER A 83 1.97 4.61 5.32
CA SER A 83 1.16 3.92 6.32
C SER A 83 1.40 2.42 6.33
N GLY A 84 1.45 1.79 5.16
CA GLY A 84 1.75 0.37 5.00
C GLY A 84 3.07 -0.01 5.66
N ARG A 85 4.15 0.70 5.33
CA ARG A 85 5.49 0.48 5.92
C ARG A 85 5.52 0.69 7.43
N ARG A 86 4.72 1.60 7.97
CA ARG A 86 4.64 1.78 9.43
C ARG A 86 3.94 0.63 10.14
N HIS A 87 2.96 -0.02 9.52
CA HIS A 87 2.23 -1.13 10.14
C HIS A 87 2.93 -2.47 9.93
N LEU A 88 3.41 -2.72 8.73
CA LEU A 88 4.13 -3.92 8.33
C LEU A 88 5.12 -3.54 7.23
N ASN A 89 6.39 -3.85 7.41
CA ASN A 89 7.41 -3.67 6.39
C ASN A 89 8.25 -4.94 6.26
N PHE A 90 8.16 -5.61 5.12
CA PHE A 90 8.93 -6.83 4.84
C PHE A 90 10.43 -6.58 4.69
N ASP A 91 10.86 -5.34 4.46
CA ASP A 91 12.28 -4.96 4.42
C ASP A 91 12.77 -4.36 5.75
N ASP A 92 11.89 -4.27 6.77
CA ASP A 92 12.22 -3.94 8.16
C ASP A 92 11.43 -4.89 9.09
N TRP A 93 11.65 -6.18 8.90
CA TRP A 93 10.89 -7.25 9.51
C TRP A 93 11.01 -7.31 11.03
N GLN A 94 12.20 -7.06 11.57
CA GLN A 94 12.42 -7.08 13.01
C GLN A 94 11.61 -5.99 13.73
N THR A 95 11.54 -4.81 13.15
CA THR A 95 10.69 -3.73 13.66
C THR A 95 9.22 -4.13 13.60
N ALA A 96 8.76 -4.75 12.52
CA ALA A 96 7.38 -5.22 12.40
C ALA A 96 7.03 -6.27 13.47
N LEU A 97 7.93 -7.21 13.76
CA LEU A 97 7.75 -8.24 14.80
C LEU A 97 7.81 -7.69 16.24
N SER A 98 8.60 -6.64 16.47
CA SER A 98 8.81 -6.06 17.81
C SER A 98 7.66 -5.16 18.26
N ARG A 99 6.70 -4.84 17.40
CA ARG A 99 5.58 -3.95 17.73
C ARG A 99 4.64 -4.58 18.76
N GLN A 100 4.36 -3.81 19.79
CA GLN A 100 3.40 -4.19 20.84
C GLN A 100 2.02 -3.62 20.51
N ASP A 101 1.39 -4.14 19.48
CA ASP A 101 0.04 -3.76 19.11
C ASP A 101 -1.00 -4.55 19.92
N ARG A 102 -2.27 -4.10 19.88
CA ARG A 102 -3.39 -4.74 20.61
C ARG A 102 -3.59 -6.21 20.24
N PHE A 103 -3.23 -6.60 19.02
CA PHE A 103 -3.32 -7.96 18.51
C PHE A 103 -1.98 -8.40 17.93
N PRO A 104 -1.64 -9.68 18.01
CA PRO A 104 -0.49 -10.24 17.31
C PRO A 104 -0.52 -9.96 15.80
N LEU A 105 0.66 -9.84 15.19
CA LEU A 105 0.80 -9.44 13.79
C LEU A 105 0.08 -10.38 12.82
N ASP A 106 0.16 -11.70 13.04
CA ASP A 106 -0.54 -12.73 12.26
C ASP A 106 -2.06 -12.52 12.28
N GLN A 107 -2.64 -12.24 13.45
CA GLN A 107 -4.07 -11.96 13.57
C GLN A 107 -4.47 -10.65 12.88
N GLN A 108 -3.62 -9.62 12.91
CA GLN A 108 -3.87 -8.38 12.20
C GLN A 108 -3.92 -8.63 10.69
N ILE A 109 -2.91 -9.33 10.14
CA ILE A 109 -2.83 -9.69 8.72
C ILE A 109 -4.06 -10.51 8.31
N GLN A 110 -4.36 -11.57 9.06
CA GLN A 110 -5.53 -12.42 8.80
C GLN A 110 -6.82 -11.59 8.70
N ARG A 111 -7.06 -10.70 9.66
CA ARG A 111 -8.26 -9.86 9.68
C ARG A 111 -8.36 -8.95 8.46
N GLN A 112 -7.27 -8.31 8.08
CA GLN A 112 -7.24 -7.37 6.96
C GLN A 112 -7.53 -8.08 5.62
N ILE A 113 -6.92 -9.25 5.42
CA ILE A 113 -7.14 -10.05 4.20
C ILE A 113 -8.56 -10.63 4.19
N SER A 114 -9.00 -11.28 5.28
CA SER A 114 -10.32 -11.93 5.34
C SER A 114 -11.51 -10.95 5.24
N ARG A 115 -11.30 -9.67 5.59
CA ARG A 115 -12.32 -8.63 5.42
C ARG A 115 -12.28 -7.98 4.04
N GLY A 116 -11.32 -8.33 3.19
CA GLY A 116 -11.10 -7.70 1.89
C GLY A 116 -10.66 -6.24 2.01
N GLU A 117 -10.04 -5.86 3.13
CA GLU A 117 -9.46 -4.54 3.36
C GLU A 117 -8.06 -4.44 2.74
N MET A 118 -7.36 -5.58 2.60
CA MET A 118 -6.05 -5.71 1.95
C MET A 118 -6.06 -6.84 0.91
N PRO A 119 -5.56 -6.57 -0.31
CA PRO A 119 -5.20 -5.27 -0.88
C PRO A 119 -6.42 -4.34 -1.05
N PRO A 120 -6.24 -2.99 -0.94
CA PRO A 120 -7.36 -2.05 -1.11
C PRO A 120 -7.99 -2.16 -2.51
N ARG A 121 -9.33 -2.06 -2.59
CA ARG A 121 -10.05 -2.21 -3.88
C ARG A 121 -9.63 -1.20 -4.95
N TYR A 122 -9.38 0.05 -4.59
CA TYR A 122 -8.92 1.06 -5.54
C TYR A 122 -7.51 0.74 -6.08
N PHE A 123 -6.66 0.06 -5.29
CA PHE A 123 -5.36 -0.41 -5.75
C PHE A 123 -5.52 -1.55 -6.76
N THR A 124 -6.34 -2.55 -6.46
CA THR A 124 -6.52 -3.73 -7.33
C THR A 124 -7.19 -3.41 -8.68
N VAL A 125 -7.97 -2.32 -8.76
CA VAL A 125 -8.52 -1.83 -10.04
C VAL A 125 -7.41 -1.48 -11.04
N LEU A 126 -6.33 -0.86 -10.55
CA LEU A 126 -5.18 -0.46 -11.37
C LEU A 126 -4.09 -1.54 -11.43
N HIS A 127 -4.13 -2.52 -10.51
CA HIS A 127 -3.18 -3.61 -10.37
C HIS A 127 -3.92 -4.96 -10.32
N PRO A 128 -4.48 -5.43 -11.43
CA PRO A 128 -5.27 -6.68 -11.45
C PRO A 128 -4.47 -7.89 -10.99
N ASN A 129 -3.15 -7.88 -11.19
CA ASN A 129 -2.26 -8.96 -10.71
C ASN A 129 -2.20 -9.06 -9.17
N ALA A 130 -2.55 -8.01 -8.44
CA ALA A 130 -2.60 -8.02 -6.98
C ALA A 130 -3.89 -8.65 -6.42
N VAL A 131 -4.86 -8.96 -7.26
CA VAL A 131 -6.07 -9.68 -6.85
C VAL A 131 -5.69 -11.11 -6.50
N LEU A 132 -6.09 -11.54 -5.29
CA LEU A 132 -5.89 -12.89 -4.80
C LEU A 132 -7.21 -13.66 -4.85
N SER A 133 -7.18 -14.89 -5.34
CA SER A 133 -8.30 -15.83 -5.19
C SER A 133 -8.51 -16.19 -3.72
N ALA A 134 -9.64 -16.80 -3.38
CA ALA A 134 -9.90 -17.25 -2.01
C ALA A 134 -8.84 -18.24 -1.49
N ASP A 135 -8.39 -19.16 -2.35
CA ASP A 135 -7.34 -20.11 -2.03
C ASP A 135 -5.99 -19.42 -1.82
N GLU A 136 -5.64 -18.46 -2.66
CA GLU A 136 -4.41 -17.66 -2.53
C GLU A 136 -4.42 -16.79 -1.26
N GLN A 137 -5.57 -16.22 -0.89
CA GLN A 137 -5.73 -15.50 0.36
C GLN A 137 -5.46 -16.41 1.57
N GLN A 138 -6.04 -17.61 1.58
CA GLN A 138 -5.83 -18.55 2.66
C GLN A 138 -4.37 -19.03 2.71
N GLN A 139 -3.76 -19.35 1.56
CA GLN A 139 -2.34 -19.73 1.48
C GLN A 139 -1.42 -18.61 1.99
N LEU A 140 -1.72 -17.36 1.66
CA LEU A 140 -0.95 -16.21 2.13
C LEU A 140 -1.09 -16.02 3.64
N ILE A 141 -2.30 -16.14 4.19
CA ILE A 141 -2.56 -16.05 5.63
C ILE A 141 -1.78 -17.13 6.39
N ASP A 142 -1.90 -18.38 5.98
CA ASP A 142 -1.26 -19.51 6.64
C ASP A 142 0.27 -19.43 6.52
N GLY A 143 0.77 -19.05 5.34
CA GLY A 143 2.19 -18.89 5.09
C GLY A 143 2.81 -17.74 5.90
N LEU A 144 2.14 -16.61 5.98
CA LEU A 144 2.61 -15.48 6.80
C LEU A 144 2.58 -15.81 8.29
N ALA A 145 1.56 -16.53 8.77
CA ALA A 145 1.53 -17.00 10.16
C ALA A 145 2.73 -17.89 10.49
N LYS A 146 3.10 -18.83 9.60
CA LYS A 146 4.30 -19.67 9.75
C LYS A 146 5.59 -18.83 9.67
N THR A 147 5.66 -17.88 8.73
CA THR A 147 6.81 -16.96 8.59
C THR A 147 7.05 -16.14 9.85
N ILE A 148 5.98 -15.69 10.52
CA ILE A 148 6.06 -14.94 11.80
C ILE A 148 6.56 -15.84 12.93
N GLN A 149 6.21 -17.12 12.93
CA GLN A 149 6.62 -18.09 13.95
C GLN A 149 8.03 -18.65 13.73
N ALA A 150 8.54 -18.58 12.51
CA ALA A 150 9.92 -18.99 12.18
C ALA A 150 10.90 -17.96 12.73
N LYS A 151 11.44 -18.23 13.93
CA LYS A 151 12.48 -17.40 14.61
C LYS A 151 13.87 -17.82 14.18
#